data_45bf40fd71f3430292f90e017399d36e
#
_entry.id   45bf40fd71f3430292f90e017399d36e
#
_cell.length_a   1.000
_cell.length_b   1.000
_cell.length_c   1.000
_cell.angle_alpha   90.00
_cell.angle_beta   90.00
_cell.angle_gamma   90.00
#
_symmetry.space_group_name_H-M   'P 1'
#
loop_
_entity.id
_entity.type
_entity.pdbx_description
1 polymer ?
#
loop_
_entity_poly.entity_id
_entity_poly.type
_entity_poly.pdbx_seq_one_letter_code
_entity_poly.pdbx_strand_id
1 'polypeptide(L)'
;MTRQAPDPRITERRNPRTANIDLASAIEIVDLMNAEDRTVADAVATQREEIAHVVSLTEDAFRRDGRLFYVGAGTSGRLGILDASECPPTFGSEPEMVQGIIAGGFPAILRAQEGAEDSPAGGAAVMDEHDVGERDVVVGIAASGTTPFVHGALQRARARGARTAIVACTPLSEKLLAMVDVAIIAVVGPEVVTGSTRLKAGTATKMVLNMITTGAMIRIGKTYGNLMVDLKATNEKLKDRSERIVAEVCGIPRDEARTLLSAAGMRVKTAIVMYKLSVDRAGAEEALAAAGGTIRRVVTDAPPPVPT
;
A
#
# COMPACT_ATOMS: atom_id res chain seq x y z
N MET A 1 -28.47 -12.08 -36.11
CA MET A 1 -27.51 -11.30 -35.33
C MET A 1 -26.83 -12.24 -34.37
N THR A 2 -25.62 -12.66 -34.66
CA THR A 2 -24.79 -13.48 -33.76
C THR A 2 -24.47 -12.65 -32.53
N ARG A 3 -24.96 -13.04 -31.35
CA ARG A 3 -24.55 -12.42 -30.08
C ARG A 3 -23.06 -12.67 -29.92
N GLN A 4 -22.25 -11.60 -30.02
CA GLN A 4 -20.86 -11.66 -29.74
C GLN A 4 -20.67 -12.09 -28.26
N ALA A 5 -19.78 -13.05 -28.00
CA ALA A 5 -19.51 -13.46 -26.63
C ALA A 5 -19.07 -12.23 -25.79
N PRO A 6 -19.53 -12.12 -24.54
CA PRO A 6 -19.13 -10.99 -23.70
C PRO A 6 -17.62 -10.99 -23.49
N ASP A 7 -17.01 -9.78 -23.46
CA ASP A 7 -15.57 -9.62 -23.20
C ASP A 7 -15.20 -10.38 -21.91
N PRO A 8 -14.16 -11.22 -21.92
CA PRO A 8 -13.73 -11.95 -20.74
C PRO A 8 -13.29 -11.01 -19.60
N ARG A 9 -12.81 -9.81 -19.94
CA ARG A 9 -12.43 -8.77 -18.98
C ARG A 9 -13.68 -8.11 -18.42
N ILE A 10 -14.02 -8.39 -17.17
CA ILE A 10 -15.24 -7.88 -16.52
C ILE A 10 -15.26 -6.35 -16.49
N THR A 11 -14.09 -5.72 -16.33
CA THR A 11 -13.93 -4.25 -16.31
C THR A 11 -14.34 -3.58 -17.64
N GLU A 12 -14.32 -4.31 -18.76
CA GLU A 12 -14.69 -3.83 -20.09
C GLU A 12 -16.16 -4.04 -20.42
N ARG A 13 -16.91 -4.73 -19.55
CA ARG A 13 -18.34 -4.99 -19.77
C ARG A 13 -19.17 -3.77 -19.41
N ARG A 14 -20.30 -3.59 -20.11
CA ARG A 14 -21.29 -2.57 -19.75
C ARG A 14 -21.98 -2.94 -18.43
N ASN A 15 -22.15 -1.95 -17.56
CA ASN A 15 -22.92 -2.11 -16.33
C ASN A 15 -24.42 -1.94 -16.62
N PRO A 16 -25.25 -2.97 -16.43
CA PRO A 16 -26.67 -2.87 -16.71
C PRO A 16 -27.41 -1.91 -15.76
N ARG A 17 -26.90 -1.70 -14.53
CA ARG A 17 -27.52 -0.79 -13.55
C ARG A 17 -27.32 0.68 -13.89
N THR A 18 -26.32 1.00 -14.72
CA THR A 18 -25.99 2.38 -15.10
C THR A 18 -26.14 2.62 -16.61
N ALA A 19 -26.93 1.77 -17.28
CA ALA A 19 -27.08 1.81 -18.76
C ALA A 19 -27.60 3.15 -19.31
N ASN A 20 -28.35 3.90 -18.50
CA ASN A 20 -28.97 5.19 -18.88
C ASN A 20 -28.47 6.35 -17.98
N ILE A 21 -27.24 6.23 -17.43
CA ILE A 21 -26.70 7.23 -16.49
C ILE A 21 -26.55 8.62 -17.10
N ASP A 22 -26.42 8.71 -18.41
CA ASP A 22 -26.36 9.96 -19.18
C ASP A 22 -27.66 10.78 -19.14
N LEU A 23 -28.77 10.16 -18.77
CA LEU A 23 -30.08 10.81 -18.60
C LEU A 23 -30.38 11.17 -17.14
N ALA A 24 -29.53 10.73 -16.22
CA ALA A 24 -29.73 10.92 -14.79
C ALA A 24 -29.38 12.34 -14.34
N SER A 25 -30.12 12.85 -13.35
CA SER A 25 -29.76 14.07 -12.64
C SER A 25 -28.46 13.90 -11.83
N ALA A 26 -27.83 14.99 -11.41
CA ALA A 26 -26.61 14.94 -10.62
C ALA A 26 -26.75 14.11 -9.34
N ILE A 27 -27.89 14.19 -8.64
CA ILE A 27 -28.12 13.42 -7.42
C ILE A 27 -28.28 11.92 -7.74
N GLU A 28 -28.99 11.56 -8.80
CA GLU A 28 -29.14 10.18 -9.24
C GLU A 28 -27.81 9.57 -9.68
N ILE A 29 -26.92 10.35 -10.34
CA ILE A 29 -25.55 9.92 -10.67
C ILE A 29 -24.79 9.58 -9.40
N VAL A 30 -24.84 10.45 -8.38
CA VAL A 30 -24.15 10.22 -7.08
C VAL A 30 -24.70 8.97 -6.41
N ASP A 31 -26.02 8.77 -6.40
CA ASP A 31 -26.66 7.62 -5.79
C ASP A 31 -26.27 6.30 -6.50
N LEU A 32 -26.27 6.31 -7.85
CA LEU A 32 -25.83 5.17 -8.66
C LEU A 32 -24.38 4.82 -8.36
N MET A 33 -23.47 5.81 -8.32
CA MET A 33 -22.07 5.59 -8.01
C MET A 33 -21.89 5.05 -6.58
N ASN A 34 -22.55 5.63 -5.59
CA ASN A 34 -22.50 5.13 -4.21
C ASN A 34 -23.02 3.69 -4.09
N ALA A 35 -24.08 3.34 -4.82
CA ALA A 35 -24.60 1.98 -4.81
C ALA A 35 -23.61 0.96 -5.39
N GLU A 36 -22.86 1.34 -6.43
CA GLU A 36 -21.79 0.53 -7.00
C GLU A 36 -20.59 0.43 -6.07
N ASP A 37 -20.15 1.53 -5.48
CA ASP A 37 -18.94 1.59 -4.63
C ASP A 37 -19.11 0.80 -3.32
N ARG A 38 -20.32 0.68 -2.78
CA ARG A 38 -20.61 -0.15 -1.60
C ARG A 38 -20.19 -1.61 -1.74
N THR A 39 -20.12 -2.14 -2.96
CA THR A 39 -19.73 -3.53 -3.22
C THR A 39 -18.21 -3.76 -3.19
N VAL A 40 -17.41 -2.68 -3.21
CA VAL A 40 -15.95 -2.78 -3.37
C VAL A 40 -15.29 -3.42 -2.15
N ALA A 41 -15.68 -3.01 -0.95
CA ALA A 41 -15.08 -3.55 0.27
C ALA A 41 -15.32 -5.06 0.42
N ASP A 42 -16.53 -5.53 0.06
CA ASP A 42 -16.87 -6.95 0.08
C ASP A 42 -16.03 -7.73 -0.96
N ALA A 43 -15.85 -7.18 -2.17
CA ALA A 43 -14.99 -7.79 -3.18
C ALA A 43 -13.53 -7.90 -2.71
N VAL A 44 -12.98 -6.88 -2.04
CA VAL A 44 -11.64 -6.93 -1.46
C VAL A 44 -11.57 -7.95 -0.31
N ALA A 45 -12.59 -8.05 0.53
CA ALA A 45 -12.64 -8.99 1.65
C ALA A 45 -12.57 -10.46 1.20
N THR A 46 -13.03 -10.78 -0.02
CA THR A 46 -12.87 -12.14 -0.59
C THR A 46 -11.40 -12.54 -0.79
N GLN A 47 -10.47 -11.58 -0.85
CA GLN A 47 -9.04 -11.76 -1.12
C GLN A 47 -8.17 -11.64 0.14
N ARG A 48 -8.78 -11.81 1.32
CA ARG A 48 -8.10 -11.59 2.62
C ARG A 48 -6.85 -12.47 2.79
N GLU A 49 -6.88 -13.70 2.31
CA GLU A 49 -5.78 -14.65 2.47
C GLU A 49 -4.61 -14.32 1.56
N GLU A 50 -4.89 -13.97 0.31
CA GLU A 50 -3.91 -13.53 -0.67
C GLU A 50 -3.26 -12.21 -0.24
N ILE A 51 -4.06 -11.25 0.25
CA ILE A 51 -3.55 -9.98 0.78
C ILE A 51 -2.65 -10.25 2.00
N ALA A 52 -3.09 -11.09 2.95
CA ALA A 52 -2.30 -11.45 4.12
C ALA A 52 -0.99 -12.17 3.74
N HIS A 53 -1.00 -12.98 2.68
CA HIS A 53 0.21 -13.61 2.16
C HIS A 53 1.20 -12.55 1.64
N VAL A 54 0.75 -11.57 0.83
CA VAL A 54 1.62 -10.49 0.35
C VAL A 54 2.12 -9.61 1.51
N VAL A 55 1.30 -9.35 2.54
CA VAL A 55 1.75 -8.68 3.78
C VAL A 55 2.93 -9.44 4.41
N SER A 56 2.83 -10.77 4.50
CA SER A 56 3.88 -11.60 5.09
C SER A 56 5.15 -11.60 4.24
N LEU A 57 5.03 -11.71 2.92
CA LEU A 57 6.18 -11.60 2.00
C LEU A 57 6.88 -10.24 2.13
N THR A 58 6.10 -9.17 2.26
CA THR A 58 6.62 -7.81 2.42
C THR A 58 7.28 -7.61 3.79
N GLU A 59 6.69 -8.16 4.87
CA GLU A 59 7.33 -8.18 6.20
C GLU A 59 8.69 -8.88 6.14
N ASP A 60 8.75 -10.06 5.52
CA ASP A 60 9.98 -10.84 5.39
C ASP A 60 11.05 -10.11 4.57
N ALA A 61 10.63 -9.41 3.51
CA ALA A 61 11.52 -8.55 2.72
C ALA A 61 12.10 -7.44 3.58
N PHE A 62 11.25 -6.66 4.26
CA PHE A 62 11.69 -5.55 5.11
C PHE A 62 12.63 -5.98 6.25
N ARG A 63 12.42 -7.17 6.83
CA ARG A 63 13.32 -7.72 7.87
C ARG A 63 14.68 -8.14 7.34
N ARG A 64 14.83 -8.28 6.02
CA ARG A 64 16.08 -8.64 5.33
C ARG A 64 16.67 -7.48 4.54
N ASP A 65 16.29 -6.23 4.88
CA ASP A 65 16.68 -5.01 4.17
C ASP A 65 16.28 -5.04 2.68
N GLY A 66 15.21 -5.74 2.35
CA GLY A 66 14.59 -5.75 1.04
C GLY A 66 13.53 -4.65 0.92
N ARG A 67 12.97 -4.52 -0.28
CA ARG A 67 12.10 -3.40 -0.67
C ARG A 67 10.78 -3.92 -1.25
N LEU A 68 9.77 -3.07 -1.22
CA LEU A 68 8.50 -3.29 -1.92
C LEU A 68 8.43 -2.36 -3.14
N PHE A 69 8.15 -2.94 -4.31
CA PHE A 69 7.92 -2.20 -5.54
C PHE A 69 6.48 -2.39 -6.01
N TYR A 70 5.78 -1.29 -6.21
CA TYR A 70 4.53 -1.25 -6.97
C TYR A 70 4.82 -0.90 -8.41
N VAL A 71 4.28 -1.68 -9.35
CA VAL A 71 4.51 -1.46 -10.78
C VAL A 71 3.17 -1.44 -11.50
N GLY A 72 2.87 -0.34 -12.19
CA GLY A 72 1.59 -0.17 -12.88
C GLY A 72 1.65 0.85 -14.01
N ALA A 73 0.52 0.97 -14.73
CA ALA A 73 0.33 1.98 -15.75
C ALA A 73 -0.89 2.85 -15.40
N GLY A 74 -0.94 4.08 -15.87
CA GLY A 74 -2.08 4.98 -15.70
C GLY A 74 -2.49 5.13 -14.22
N THR A 75 -3.78 4.90 -13.92
CA THR A 75 -4.31 4.97 -12.55
C THR A 75 -3.63 3.98 -11.61
N SER A 76 -3.35 2.75 -12.06
CA SER A 76 -2.70 1.72 -11.26
C SER A 76 -1.31 2.16 -10.80
N GLY A 77 -0.49 2.71 -11.69
CA GLY A 77 0.83 3.24 -11.33
C GLY A 77 0.74 4.45 -10.39
N ARG A 78 -0.23 5.34 -10.60
CA ARG A 78 -0.45 6.49 -9.70
C ARG A 78 -0.84 6.05 -8.28
N LEU A 79 -1.66 5.02 -8.13
CA LEU A 79 -2.03 4.47 -6.82
C LEU A 79 -0.83 3.84 -6.11
N GLY A 80 0.04 3.15 -6.85
CA GLY A 80 1.30 2.63 -6.31
C GLY A 80 2.21 3.74 -5.80
N ILE A 81 2.37 4.83 -6.57
CA ILE A 81 3.14 6.00 -6.17
C ILE A 81 2.52 6.68 -4.94
N LEU A 82 1.19 6.84 -4.92
CA LEU A 82 0.47 7.43 -3.80
C LEU A 82 0.76 6.67 -2.51
N ASP A 83 0.55 5.36 -2.50
CA ASP A 83 0.76 4.52 -1.32
C ASP A 83 2.22 4.54 -0.85
N ALA A 84 3.17 4.45 -1.79
CA ALA A 84 4.60 4.52 -1.51
C ALA A 84 5.00 5.86 -0.86
N SER A 85 4.48 6.98 -1.39
CA SER A 85 4.82 8.34 -0.93
C SER A 85 4.32 8.65 0.49
N GLU A 86 3.29 7.94 0.96
CA GLU A 86 2.71 8.11 2.30
C GLU A 86 3.44 7.27 3.38
N CYS A 87 4.29 6.32 2.99
CA CYS A 87 5.03 5.50 3.96
C CYS A 87 6.08 6.29 4.78
N PRO A 88 6.92 7.17 4.20
CA PRO A 88 7.90 7.94 4.97
C PRO A 88 7.28 8.84 6.04
N PRO A 89 6.26 9.68 5.78
CA PRO A 89 5.67 10.55 6.81
C PRO A 89 4.91 9.75 7.88
N THR A 90 4.33 8.59 7.53
CA THR A 90 3.50 7.79 8.43
C THR A 90 4.32 6.88 9.33
N PHE A 91 5.29 6.17 8.74
CA PHE A 91 6.05 5.10 9.38
C PHE A 91 7.54 5.41 9.55
N GLY A 92 7.99 6.60 9.15
CA GLY A 92 9.39 6.98 9.22
C GLY A 92 10.30 6.09 8.38
N SER A 93 9.75 5.43 7.35
CA SER A 93 10.55 4.60 6.44
C SER A 93 11.47 5.45 5.58
N GLU A 94 12.54 4.85 5.08
CA GLU A 94 13.30 5.48 4.01
C GLU A 94 12.48 5.41 2.70
N PRO A 95 12.61 6.42 1.82
CA PRO A 95 11.83 6.46 0.56
C PRO A 95 12.04 5.23 -0.33
N GLU A 96 13.23 4.65 -0.26
CA GLU A 96 13.63 3.49 -1.04
C GLU A 96 12.96 2.19 -0.59
N MET A 97 12.44 2.14 0.64
CA MET A 97 11.83 0.93 1.22
C MET A 97 10.54 0.53 0.51
N VAL A 98 9.73 1.52 0.09
CA VAL A 98 8.52 1.31 -0.71
C VAL A 98 8.56 2.25 -1.90
N GLN A 99 8.51 1.72 -3.11
CA GLN A 99 8.64 2.49 -4.33
C GLN A 99 7.49 2.22 -5.29
N GLY A 100 6.99 3.28 -5.92
CA GLY A 100 5.97 3.21 -6.96
C GLY A 100 6.57 3.49 -8.33
N ILE A 101 6.40 2.57 -9.27
CA ILE A 101 6.88 2.67 -10.65
C ILE A 101 5.68 2.75 -11.59
N ILE A 102 5.68 3.76 -12.47
CA ILE A 102 4.64 3.96 -13.46
C ILE A 102 5.20 3.88 -14.88
N ALA A 103 4.49 3.19 -15.77
CA ALA A 103 4.83 3.18 -17.19
C ALA A 103 4.85 4.62 -17.75
N GLY A 104 5.95 4.98 -18.45
CA GLY A 104 6.18 6.34 -18.92
C GLY A 104 6.85 7.27 -17.90
N GLY A 105 7.20 6.77 -16.70
CA GLY A 105 7.98 7.49 -15.70
C GLY A 105 7.27 8.70 -15.10
N PHE A 106 8.03 9.65 -14.53
CA PHE A 106 7.50 10.81 -13.81
C PHE A 106 6.46 11.63 -14.61
N PRO A 107 6.61 11.90 -15.93
CA PRO A 107 5.59 12.61 -16.69
C PRO A 107 4.21 11.94 -16.68
N ALA A 108 4.17 10.59 -16.59
CA ALA A 108 2.94 9.81 -16.58
C ALA A 108 2.12 9.98 -15.30
N ILE A 109 2.72 10.53 -14.23
CA ILE A 109 2.00 10.87 -12.99
C ILE A 109 0.95 11.96 -13.27
N LEU A 110 1.35 12.98 -14.03
CA LEU A 110 0.54 14.16 -14.29
C LEU A 110 -0.31 14.05 -15.56
N ARG A 111 0.22 13.39 -16.61
CA ARG A 111 -0.44 13.29 -17.92
C ARG A 111 -0.30 11.88 -18.46
N ALA A 112 -1.36 11.35 -19.09
CA ALA A 112 -1.30 10.07 -19.76
C ALA A 112 -0.16 10.07 -20.81
N GLN A 113 0.63 8.98 -20.80
CA GLN A 113 1.69 8.72 -21.79
C GLN A 113 1.21 7.55 -22.64
N GLU A 114 0.77 7.85 -23.86
CA GLU A 114 0.27 6.84 -24.78
C GLU A 114 1.36 5.82 -25.16
N GLY A 115 0.98 4.54 -25.25
CA GLY A 115 1.88 3.45 -25.63
C GLY A 115 2.87 3.01 -24.55
N ALA A 116 3.02 3.74 -23.44
CA ALA A 116 3.96 3.37 -22.38
C ALA A 116 3.58 2.06 -21.70
N GLU A 117 2.28 1.74 -21.60
CA GLU A 117 1.77 0.51 -20.98
C GLU A 117 1.96 -0.73 -21.87
N ASP A 118 2.20 -0.54 -23.18
CA ASP A 118 2.29 -1.63 -24.16
C ASP A 118 3.70 -2.25 -24.27
N SER A 119 4.67 -1.73 -23.51
CA SER A 119 6.07 -2.17 -23.59
C SER A 119 6.45 -3.16 -22.48
N PRO A 120 6.46 -4.48 -22.70
CA PRO A 120 6.99 -5.43 -21.72
C PRO A 120 8.50 -5.26 -21.52
N ALA A 121 9.23 -4.85 -22.57
CA ALA A 121 10.66 -4.55 -22.45
C ALA A 121 10.92 -3.34 -21.53
N GLY A 122 10.07 -2.30 -21.59
CA GLY A 122 10.14 -1.18 -20.66
C GLY A 122 9.87 -1.63 -19.20
N GLY A 123 8.89 -2.52 -19.00
CA GLY A 123 8.64 -3.12 -17.69
C GLY A 123 9.82 -3.93 -17.15
N ALA A 124 10.50 -4.68 -18.00
CA ALA A 124 11.70 -5.42 -17.62
C ALA A 124 12.87 -4.49 -17.29
N ALA A 125 13.09 -3.45 -18.12
CA ALA A 125 14.17 -2.49 -17.95
C ALA A 125 14.12 -1.77 -16.60
N VAL A 126 12.94 -1.32 -16.16
CA VAL A 126 12.82 -0.63 -14.86
C VAL A 126 13.13 -1.55 -13.67
N MET A 127 12.98 -2.85 -13.78
CA MET A 127 13.42 -3.80 -12.74
C MET A 127 14.95 -3.89 -12.67
N ASP A 128 15.62 -3.80 -13.83
CA ASP A 128 17.07 -3.75 -13.89
C ASP A 128 17.62 -2.40 -13.39
N GLU A 129 17.00 -1.28 -13.78
CA GLU A 129 17.37 0.07 -13.34
C GLU A 129 17.30 0.24 -11.82
N HIS A 130 16.31 -0.39 -11.16
CA HIS A 130 16.16 -0.36 -9.72
C HIS A 130 16.93 -1.48 -9.00
N ASP A 131 17.71 -2.26 -9.74
CA ASP A 131 18.45 -3.42 -9.23
C ASP A 131 17.59 -4.32 -8.32
N VAL A 132 16.38 -4.67 -8.80
CA VAL A 132 15.45 -5.56 -8.09
C VAL A 132 16.08 -6.95 -7.95
N GLY A 133 15.98 -7.56 -6.76
CA GLY A 133 16.63 -8.84 -6.47
C GLY A 133 15.88 -9.72 -5.47
N GLU A 134 16.53 -10.77 -5.01
CA GLU A 134 15.96 -11.85 -4.18
C GLU A 134 15.37 -11.42 -2.84
N ARG A 135 15.76 -10.25 -2.32
CA ARG A 135 15.22 -9.71 -1.06
C ARG A 135 13.95 -8.89 -1.26
N ASP A 136 13.64 -8.53 -2.52
CA ASP A 136 12.57 -7.60 -2.84
C ASP A 136 11.23 -8.31 -3.11
N VAL A 137 10.15 -7.54 -2.97
CA VAL A 137 8.79 -7.92 -3.40
C VAL A 137 8.35 -6.96 -4.49
N VAL A 138 7.83 -7.50 -5.59
CA VAL A 138 7.27 -6.71 -6.70
C VAL A 138 5.79 -7.02 -6.84
N VAL A 139 4.95 -5.99 -6.67
CA VAL A 139 3.50 -6.07 -6.83
C VAL A 139 3.12 -5.37 -8.14
N GLY A 140 2.78 -6.15 -9.15
CA GLY A 140 2.20 -5.63 -10.38
C GLY A 140 0.74 -5.22 -10.18
N ILE A 141 0.36 -4.07 -10.71
CA ILE A 141 -1.00 -3.54 -10.58
C ILE A 141 -1.60 -3.38 -11.98
N ALA A 142 -2.58 -4.23 -12.31
CA ALA A 142 -3.25 -4.22 -13.60
C ALA A 142 -4.73 -4.60 -13.44
N ALA A 143 -5.63 -3.62 -13.36
CA ALA A 143 -7.05 -3.86 -13.11
C ALA A 143 -7.68 -4.86 -14.10
N SER A 144 -7.35 -4.77 -15.39
CA SER A 144 -7.77 -5.72 -16.43
C SER A 144 -6.93 -7.00 -16.49
N GLY A 145 -5.79 -7.05 -15.78
CA GLY A 145 -4.83 -8.14 -15.86
C GLY A 145 -4.02 -8.22 -17.16
N THR A 146 -4.15 -7.24 -18.08
CA THR A 146 -3.60 -7.37 -19.45
C THR A 146 -2.49 -6.38 -19.80
N THR A 147 -1.98 -5.60 -18.85
CA THR A 147 -0.97 -4.55 -19.09
C THR A 147 0.42 -5.13 -19.39
N PRO A 148 0.93 -5.04 -20.63
CA PRO A 148 2.21 -5.65 -21.02
C PRO A 148 3.41 -5.18 -20.20
N PHE A 149 3.47 -3.89 -19.87
CA PHE A 149 4.50 -3.30 -19.00
C PHE A 149 4.59 -4.04 -17.65
N VAL A 150 3.43 -4.30 -17.02
CA VAL A 150 3.37 -5.01 -15.74
C VAL A 150 3.84 -6.45 -15.88
N HIS A 151 3.43 -7.13 -16.97
CA HIS A 151 3.87 -8.51 -17.24
C HIS A 151 5.39 -8.60 -17.41
N GLY A 152 5.99 -7.66 -18.18
CA GLY A 152 7.43 -7.60 -18.36
C GLY A 152 8.19 -7.38 -17.05
N ALA A 153 7.69 -6.47 -16.21
CA ALA A 153 8.25 -6.20 -14.89
C ALA A 153 8.19 -7.44 -13.98
N LEU A 154 7.02 -8.10 -13.86
CA LEU A 154 6.86 -9.30 -13.02
C LEU A 154 7.73 -10.47 -13.51
N GLN A 155 7.78 -10.68 -14.81
CA GLN A 155 8.64 -11.72 -15.39
C GLN A 155 10.13 -11.45 -15.09
N ARG A 156 10.58 -10.20 -15.23
CA ARG A 156 11.97 -9.84 -14.96
C ARG A 156 12.29 -9.91 -13.48
N ALA A 157 11.42 -9.41 -12.61
CA ALA A 157 11.57 -9.49 -11.16
C ALA A 157 11.73 -10.94 -10.68
N ARG A 158 10.86 -11.83 -11.16
CA ARG A 158 10.95 -13.28 -10.85
C ARG A 158 12.24 -13.90 -11.34
N ALA A 159 12.69 -13.56 -12.55
CA ALA A 159 13.96 -14.06 -13.09
C ALA A 159 15.18 -13.58 -12.27
N ARG A 160 15.06 -12.47 -11.56
CA ARG A 160 16.06 -11.93 -10.62
C ARG A 160 15.91 -12.43 -9.19
N GLY A 161 14.98 -13.36 -8.95
CA GLY A 161 14.74 -14.00 -7.66
C GLY A 161 13.80 -13.25 -6.70
N ALA A 162 13.24 -12.10 -7.11
CA ALA A 162 12.28 -11.37 -6.29
C ALA A 162 10.97 -12.14 -6.13
N ARG A 163 10.28 -11.93 -5.00
CA ARG A 163 8.90 -12.37 -4.83
C ARG A 163 7.96 -11.51 -5.64
N THR A 164 6.93 -12.12 -6.20
CA THR A 164 6.04 -11.44 -7.14
C THR A 164 4.57 -11.62 -6.76
N ALA A 165 3.82 -10.54 -6.84
CA ALA A 165 2.37 -10.57 -6.72
C ALA A 165 1.71 -9.72 -7.81
N ILE A 166 0.42 -9.97 -8.08
CA ILE A 166 -0.38 -9.14 -8.98
C ILE A 166 -1.69 -8.75 -8.30
N VAL A 167 -2.10 -7.49 -8.49
CA VAL A 167 -3.43 -6.98 -8.09
C VAL A 167 -4.25 -6.74 -9.35
N ALA A 168 -5.40 -7.41 -9.45
CA ALA A 168 -6.33 -7.31 -10.56
C ALA A 168 -7.78 -7.23 -10.10
N CYS A 169 -8.67 -6.74 -10.98
CA CYS A 169 -10.11 -6.63 -10.72
C CYS A 169 -10.96 -7.48 -11.70
N THR A 170 -10.31 -8.41 -12.38
CA THR A 170 -10.91 -9.39 -13.29
C THR A 170 -10.19 -10.72 -13.15
N PRO A 171 -10.84 -11.86 -13.43
CA PRO A 171 -10.17 -13.15 -13.47
C PRO A 171 -8.97 -13.14 -14.41
N LEU A 172 -7.87 -13.77 -13.99
CA LEU A 172 -6.62 -13.83 -14.73
C LEU A 172 -6.49 -15.17 -15.49
N SER A 173 -5.72 -15.16 -16.58
CA SER A 173 -5.39 -16.39 -17.32
C SER A 173 -4.46 -17.28 -16.49
N GLU A 174 -4.53 -18.61 -16.71
CA GLU A 174 -3.62 -19.58 -16.08
C GLU A 174 -2.15 -19.23 -16.31
N LYS A 175 -1.82 -18.75 -17.52
CA LYS A 175 -0.47 -18.30 -17.85
C LYS A 175 0.01 -17.19 -16.92
N LEU A 176 -0.85 -16.23 -16.61
CA LEU A 176 -0.49 -15.09 -15.74
C LEU A 176 -0.43 -15.52 -14.28
N LEU A 177 -1.35 -16.39 -13.84
CA LEU A 177 -1.31 -17.00 -12.50
C LEU A 177 0.00 -17.76 -12.26
N ALA A 178 0.50 -18.49 -13.25
CA ALA A 178 1.77 -19.22 -13.17
C ALA A 178 3.00 -18.29 -13.13
N MET A 179 2.87 -17.03 -13.47
CA MET A 179 3.97 -16.04 -13.49
C MET A 179 4.23 -15.39 -12.15
N VAL A 180 3.32 -15.47 -11.19
CA VAL A 180 3.41 -14.79 -9.89
C VAL A 180 3.31 -15.77 -8.74
N ASP A 181 3.86 -15.40 -7.58
CA ASP A 181 3.74 -16.18 -6.35
C ASP A 181 2.34 -16.01 -5.72
N VAL A 182 1.75 -14.81 -5.84
CA VAL A 182 0.42 -14.49 -5.29
C VAL A 182 -0.39 -13.66 -6.28
N ALA A 183 -1.67 -14.00 -6.46
CA ALA A 183 -2.61 -13.21 -7.25
C ALA A 183 -3.78 -12.73 -6.38
N ILE A 184 -3.93 -11.41 -6.23
CA ILE A 184 -5.04 -10.75 -5.53
C ILE A 184 -6.05 -10.31 -6.60
N ILE A 185 -7.22 -10.96 -6.65
CA ILE A 185 -8.22 -10.77 -7.71
C ILE A 185 -9.54 -10.25 -7.10
N ALA A 186 -9.59 -8.95 -6.82
CA ALA A 186 -10.77 -8.30 -6.27
C ALA A 186 -11.78 -7.95 -7.39
N VAL A 187 -12.68 -8.88 -7.70
CA VAL A 187 -13.66 -8.73 -8.80
C VAL A 187 -14.77 -7.76 -8.39
N VAL A 188 -14.68 -6.50 -8.81
CA VAL A 188 -15.63 -5.43 -8.49
C VAL A 188 -16.80 -5.29 -9.50
N GLY A 189 -16.83 -6.14 -10.52
CA GLY A 189 -17.83 -6.05 -11.59
C GLY A 189 -17.56 -4.93 -12.60
N PRO A 190 -18.51 -4.69 -13.53
CA PRO A 190 -18.40 -3.62 -14.51
C PRO A 190 -18.43 -2.26 -13.85
N GLU A 191 -17.71 -1.29 -14.42
CA GLU A 191 -17.66 0.08 -13.93
C GLU A 191 -18.95 0.86 -14.21
N VAL A 192 -19.19 1.93 -13.48
CA VAL A 192 -20.30 2.86 -13.70
C VAL A 192 -20.25 3.45 -15.12
N VAL A 193 -19.04 3.80 -15.57
CA VAL A 193 -18.73 4.14 -16.97
C VAL A 193 -17.82 3.05 -17.49
N THR A 194 -18.25 2.34 -18.51
CA THR A 194 -17.57 1.17 -19.08
C THR A 194 -16.09 1.43 -19.34
N GLY A 195 -15.21 0.55 -18.84
CA GLY A 195 -13.76 0.65 -19.02
C GLY A 195 -13.07 1.70 -18.14
N SER A 196 -13.81 2.50 -17.36
CA SER A 196 -13.22 3.55 -16.51
C SER A 196 -12.71 2.99 -15.18
N THR A 197 -11.66 2.17 -15.23
CA THR A 197 -11.08 1.44 -14.08
C THR A 197 -10.44 2.33 -12.99
N ARG A 198 -10.48 3.65 -13.15
CA ARG A 198 -10.14 4.59 -12.08
C ARG A 198 -11.20 4.66 -10.97
N LEU A 199 -12.40 4.09 -11.18
CA LEU A 199 -13.55 4.10 -10.26
C LEU A 199 -13.47 2.93 -9.28
N LYS A 200 -14.37 1.93 -9.37
CA LYS A 200 -14.40 0.78 -8.43
C LYS A 200 -13.09 0.01 -8.38
N ALA A 201 -12.53 -0.31 -9.55
CA ALA A 201 -11.24 -1.00 -9.61
C ALA A 201 -10.11 -0.19 -8.96
N GLY A 202 -10.10 1.14 -9.16
CA GLY A 202 -9.17 2.05 -8.49
C GLY A 202 -9.35 2.04 -6.97
N THR A 203 -10.60 2.08 -6.48
CA THR A 203 -10.92 2.01 -5.05
C THR A 203 -10.47 0.67 -4.45
N ALA A 204 -10.77 -0.46 -5.08
CA ALA A 204 -10.32 -1.78 -4.66
C ALA A 204 -8.79 -1.86 -4.58
N THR A 205 -8.12 -1.41 -5.63
CA THR A 205 -6.66 -1.37 -5.70
C THR A 205 -6.09 -0.56 -4.53
N LYS A 206 -6.57 0.66 -4.32
CA LYS A 206 -6.13 1.51 -3.20
C LYS A 206 -6.29 0.80 -1.85
N MET A 207 -7.41 0.12 -1.61
CA MET A 207 -7.63 -0.63 -0.37
C MET A 207 -6.61 -1.75 -0.20
N VAL A 208 -6.34 -2.52 -1.26
CA VAL A 208 -5.36 -3.61 -1.25
C VAL A 208 -3.96 -3.10 -0.95
N LEU A 209 -3.50 -2.04 -1.66
CA LEU A 209 -2.16 -1.48 -1.45
C LEU A 209 -1.98 -0.98 -0.01
N ASN A 210 -2.96 -0.22 0.51
CA ASN A 210 -2.92 0.24 1.90
C ASN A 210 -2.88 -0.90 2.92
N MET A 211 -3.58 -2.02 2.67
CA MET A 211 -3.52 -3.21 3.53
C MET A 211 -2.14 -3.85 3.50
N ILE A 212 -1.49 -3.93 2.34
CA ILE A 212 -0.16 -4.52 2.18
C ILE A 212 0.88 -3.69 2.95
N THR A 213 1.02 -2.40 2.66
CA THR A 213 2.03 -1.55 3.31
C THR A 213 1.75 -1.36 4.79
N THR A 214 0.53 -0.98 5.17
CA THR A 214 0.17 -0.78 6.57
C THR A 214 0.34 -2.08 7.37
N GLY A 215 -0.11 -3.21 6.81
CA GLY A 215 0.05 -4.52 7.43
C GLY A 215 1.51 -4.88 7.67
N ALA A 216 2.37 -4.75 6.66
CA ALA A 216 3.80 -5.03 6.78
C ALA A 216 4.49 -4.08 7.77
N MET A 217 4.17 -2.77 7.74
CA MET A 217 4.72 -1.78 8.66
C MET A 217 4.31 -2.06 10.12
N ILE A 218 3.06 -2.46 10.37
CA ILE A 218 2.61 -2.89 11.71
C ILE A 218 3.45 -4.09 12.18
N ARG A 219 3.63 -5.09 11.33
CA ARG A 219 4.32 -6.32 11.68
C ARG A 219 5.82 -6.15 11.94
N ILE A 220 6.46 -5.17 11.30
CA ILE A 220 7.86 -4.80 11.62
C ILE A 220 7.97 -3.80 12.79
N GLY A 221 6.85 -3.53 13.51
CA GLY A 221 6.84 -2.76 14.75
C GLY A 221 6.83 -1.24 14.57
N LYS A 222 6.34 -0.73 13.43
CA LYS A 222 6.21 0.72 13.18
C LYS A 222 5.06 1.37 13.94
N THR A 223 4.26 0.58 14.66
CA THR A 223 3.15 1.05 15.48
C THR A 223 3.23 0.51 16.91
N TYR A 224 2.52 1.16 17.84
CA TYR A 224 2.27 0.67 19.18
C TYR A 224 0.75 0.70 19.45
N GLY A 225 0.11 -0.47 19.45
CA GLY A 225 -1.32 -0.55 19.22
C GLY A 225 -1.67 0.06 17.86
N ASN A 226 -2.62 1.00 17.85
CA ASN A 226 -2.98 1.79 16.67
C ASN A 226 -2.29 3.17 16.61
N LEU A 227 -1.29 3.42 17.46
CA LEU A 227 -0.56 4.69 17.50
C LEU A 227 0.64 4.67 16.55
N MET A 228 0.83 5.77 15.82
CA MET A 228 1.99 6.00 14.92
C MET A 228 3.20 6.42 15.76
N VAL A 229 4.09 5.47 16.08
CA VAL A 229 5.25 5.75 16.95
C VAL A 229 6.57 5.98 16.19
N ASP A 230 6.58 5.76 14.89
CA ASP A 230 7.76 5.98 14.03
C ASP A 230 7.57 7.15 13.03
N LEU A 231 6.56 7.98 13.23
CA LEU A 231 6.33 9.13 12.35
C LEU A 231 7.53 10.11 12.37
N LYS A 232 7.84 10.69 11.21
CA LYS A 232 8.84 11.77 11.10
C LYS A 232 8.14 13.13 11.34
N ALA A 233 8.49 13.82 12.42
CA ALA A 233 7.87 15.10 12.82
C ALA A 233 8.36 16.28 11.94
N THR A 234 8.06 16.24 10.64
CA THR A 234 8.54 17.20 9.63
C THR A 234 7.74 18.48 9.55
N ASN A 235 6.57 18.53 10.16
CA ASN A 235 5.71 19.74 10.21
C ASN A 235 5.03 19.89 11.57
N GLU A 236 4.41 21.05 11.82
CA GLU A 236 3.80 21.38 13.11
C GLU A 236 2.70 20.39 13.52
N LYS A 237 1.88 19.91 12.56
CA LYS A 237 0.85 18.89 12.82
C LYS A 237 1.46 17.58 13.32
N LEU A 238 2.57 17.13 12.73
CA LEU A 238 3.25 15.91 13.13
C LEU A 238 4.01 16.07 14.44
N LYS A 239 4.57 17.26 14.74
CA LYS A 239 5.16 17.57 16.05
C LYS A 239 4.09 17.53 17.14
N ASP A 240 2.95 18.19 16.95
CA ASP A 240 1.82 18.16 17.89
C ASP A 240 1.33 16.73 18.13
N ARG A 241 1.21 15.92 17.06
CA ARG A 241 0.86 14.49 17.18
C ARG A 241 1.86 13.72 18.00
N SER A 242 3.17 13.93 17.77
CA SER A 242 4.25 13.26 18.53
C SER A 242 4.16 13.56 20.02
N GLU A 243 3.97 14.84 20.39
CA GLU A 243 3.80 15.24 21.78
C GLU A 243 2.56 14.60 22.43
N ARG A 244 1.42 14.57 21.69
CA ARG A 244 0.19 13.94 22.21
C ARG A 244 0.36 12.45 22.43
N ILE A 245 0.99 11.74 21.50
CA ILE A 245 1.23 10.30 21.66
C ILE A 245 2.13 10.02 22.86
N VAL A 246 3.22 10.76 23.05
CA VAL A 246 4.11 10.57 24.21
C VAL A 246 3.38 10.89 25.51
N ALA A 247 2.63 12.00 25.58
CA ALA A 247 1.83 12.37 26.75
C ALA A 247 0.81 11.28 27.12
N GLU A 248 0.07 10.79 26.12
CA GLU A 248 -0.95 9.74 26.30
C GLU A 248 -0.35 8.42 26.76
N VAL A 249 0.72 7.94 26.08
CA VAL A 249 1.33 6.64 26.39
C VAL A 249 2.08 6.64 27.72
N CYS A 250 2.70 7.75 28.06
CA CYS A 250 3.46 7.88 29.32
C CYS A 250 2.59 8.34 30.50
N GLY A 251 1.39 8.87 30.25
CA GLY A 251 0.52 9.42 31.30
C GLY A 251 1.07 10.70 31.91
N ILE A 252 1.75 11.57 31.15
CA ILE A 252 2.42 12.77 31.60
C ILE A 252 1.84 14.04 30.93
N PRO A 253 2.01 15.23 31.54
CA PRO A 253 1.63 16.49 30.93
C PRO A 253 2.34 16.75 29.59
N ARG A 254 1.74 17.59 28.73
CA ARG A 254 2.27 17.90 27.39
C ARG A 254 3.64 18.57 27.39
N ASP A 255 3.94 19.41 28.38
CA ASP A 255 5.22 20.08 28.54
C ASP A 255 6.35 19.08 28.93
N GLU A 256 6.04 18.14 29.82
CA GLU A 256 6.95 17.04 30.13
C GLU A 256 7.17 16.13 28.93
N ALA A 257 6.10 15.78 28.18
CA ALA A 257 6.20 14.98 26.96
C ALA A 257 7.06 15.66 25.88
N ARG A 258 6.96 16.99 25.75
CA ARG A 258 7.79 17.78 24.85
C ARG A 258 9.27 17.72 25.25
N THR A 259 9.56 17.86 26.54
CA THR A 259 10.92 17.77 27.08
C THR A 259 11.51 16.38 26.84
N LEU A 260 10.76 15.34 27.15
CA LEU A 260 11.14 13.96 26.93
C LEU A 260 11.37 13.65 25.44
N LEU A 261 10.48 14.13 24.57
CA LEU A 261 10.60 13.94 23.12
C LEU A 261 11.83 14.65 22.56
N SER A 262 12.15 15.86 23.07
CA SER A 262 13.38 16.56 22.72
C SER A 262 14.64 15.78 23.14
N ALA A 263 14.66 15.25 24.36
CA ALA A 263 15.75 14.41 24.85
C ALA A 263 15.91 13.11 24.02
N ALA A 264 14.82 12.57 23.51
CA ALA A 264 14.78 11.41 22.62
C ALA A 264 15.16 11.73 21.16
N GLY A 265 15.59 12.97 20.84
CA GLY A 265 15.88 13.39 19.47
C GLY A 265 14.67 13.39 18.55
N MET A 266 13.51 13.79 19.05
CA MET A 266 12.21 13.84 18.37
C MET A 266 11.68 12.47 17.92
N ARG A 267 12.17 11.37 18.49
CA ARG A 267 11.73 10.00 18.21
C ARG A 267 10.71 9.55 19.25
N VAL A 268 9.45 9.44 18.85
CA VAL A 268 8.33 9.04 19.73
C VAL A 268 8.58 7.67 20.39
N LYS A 269 9.01 6.70 19.60
CA LYS A 269 9.32 5.35 20.08
C LYS A 269 10.41 5.35 21.16
N THR A 270 11.52 6.07 20.90
CA THR A 270 12.62 6.23 21.84
C THR A 270 12.16 6.92 23.11
N ALA A 271 11.38 8.01 23.01
CA ALA A 271 10.84 8.73 24.17
C ALA A 271 9.98 7.82 25.08
N ILE A 272 9.09 7.04 24.48
CA ILE A 272 8.25 6.08 25.21
C ILE A 272 9.12 5.06 25.98
N VAL A 273 10.14 4.50 25.34
CA VAL A 273 11.02 3.50 25.97
C VAL A 273 11.88 4.12 27.06
N MET A 274 12.44 5.32 26.85
CA MET A 274 13.18 6.07 27.89
C MET A 274 12.33 6.22 29.16
N TYR A 275 11.06 6.64 28.99
CA TYR A 275 10.18 6.84 30.13
C TYR A 275 9.81 5.52 30.82
N LYS A 276 9.38 4.52 30.05
CA LYS A 276 8.89 3.24 30.59
C LYS A 276 9.97 2.43 31.30
N LEU A 277 11.21 2.48 30.83
CA LEU A 277 12.36 1.76 31.41
C LEU A 277 13.22 2.62 32.35
N SER A 278 12.95 3.93 32.45
CA SER A 278 13.78 4.90 33.20
C SER A 278 15.24 4.85 32.77
N VAL A 279 15.48 4.81 31.46
CA VAL A 279 16.83 4.79 30.85
C VAL A 279 17.07 6.05 30.04
N ASP A 280 18.32 6.33 29.70
CA ASP A 280 18.70 7.38 28.79
C ASP A 280 18.38 7.00 27.32
N ARG A 281 18.65 7.92 26.40
CA ARG A 281 18.40 7.71 24.98
C ARG A 281 19.18 6.52 24.43
N ALA A 282 20.43 6.36 24.80
CA ALA A 282 21.30 5.27 24.33
C ALA A 282 20.75 3.90 24.78
N GLY A 283 20.39 3.78 26.06
CA GLY A 283 19.77 2.56 26.59
C GLY A 283 18.42 2.23 25.94
N ALA A 284 17.61 3.25 25.62
CA ALA A 284 16.35 3.05 24.92
C ALA A 284 16.55 2.59 23.45
N GLU A 285 17.52 3.16 22.75
CA GLU A 285 17.85 2.77 21.37
C GLU A 285 18.44 1.34 21.33
N GLU A 286 19.28 0.97 22.29
CA GLU A 286 19.81 -0.40 22.42
C GLU A 286 18.70 -1.42 22.71
N ALA A 287 17.79 -1.13 23.65
CA ALA A 287 16.67 -1.99 23.97
C ALA A 287 15.73 -2.18 22.76
N LEU A 288 15.46 -1.10 22.01
CA LEU A 288 14.67 -1.17 20.78
C LEU A 288 15.37 -2.00 19.70
N ALA A 289 16.65 -1.83 19.51
CA ALA A 289 17.43 -2.60 18.53
C ALA A 289 17.41 -4.10 18.85
N ALA A 290 17.64 -4.48 20.11
CA ALA A 290 17.56 -5.86 20.58
C ALA A 290 16.16 -6.48 20.38
N ALA A 291 15.09 -5.65 20.43
CA ALA A 291 13.70 -6.07 20.24
C ALA A 291 13.22 -6.00 18.77
N GLY A 292 14.13 -5.80 17.81
CA GLY A 292 13.78 -5.62 16.40
C GLY A 292 12.88 -4.40 16.14
N GLY A 293 13.09 -3.32 16.89
CA GLY A 293 12.35 -2.07 16.76
C GLY A 293 10.91 -2.08 17.32
N THR A 294 10.48 -3.12 18.03
CA THR A 294 9.09 -3.30 18.46
C THR A 294 8.93 -2.92 19.93
N ILE A 295 8.22 -1.82 20.25
CA ILE A 295 7.96 -1.37 21.63
C ILE A 295 7.36 -2.49 22.49
N ARG A 296 6.39 -3.25 21.98
CA ARG A 296 5.75 -4.37 22.70
C ARG A 296 6.71 -5.43 23.22
N ARG A 297 7.87 -5.58 22.58
CA ARG A 297 8.90 -6.54 23.03
C ARG A 297 9.84 -5.94 24.06
N VAL A 298 9.85 -4.62 24.19
CA VAL A 298 10.68 -3.88 25.16
C VAL A 298 9.88 -3.61 26.43
N VAL A 299 8.66 -3.09 26.29
CA VAL A 299 7.76 -2.79 27.40
C VAL A 299 6.60 -3.76 27.34
N THR A 300 6.36 -4.50 28.42
CA THR A 300 5.32 -5.53 28.50
C THR A 300 3.90 -4.94 28.53
N ASP A 301 3.78 -3.66 28.85
CA ASP A 301 2.51 -2.95 28.96
C ASP A 301 1.81 -2.81 27.60
N ALA A 302 0.47 -2.87 27.62
CA ALA A 302 -0.34 -2.45 26.49
C ALA A 302 -0.31 -0.91 26.34
N PRO A 303 -0.52 -0.35 25.14
CA PRO A 303 -0.84 1.06 25.03
C PRO A 303 -2.10 1.38 25.83
N PRO A 304 -2.29 2.64 26.26
CA PRO A 304 -3.48 3.03 27.00
C PRO A 304 -4.76 2.65 26.24
N PRO A 305 -5.86 2.33 26.94
CA PRO A 305 -7.13 2.06 26.29
C PRO A 305 -7.59 3.28 25.49
N VAL A 306 -8.28 3.03 24.38
CA VAL A 306 -8.88 4.09 23.58
C VAL A 306 -9.95 4.77 24.41
N PRO A 307 -9.93 6.11 24.60
CA PRO A 307 -11.02 6.83 25.26
C PRO A 307 -12.34 6.56 24.52
N THR A 308 -13.37 6.18 25.25
CA THR A 308 -14.74 5.99 24.74
C THR A 308 -15.43 7.30 24.47
#